data_b5587c1f0616a20671b52419410d4145
#
_entry.id   b5587c1f0616a20671b52419410d4145
#
_cell.length_a   1.000
_cell.length_b   1.000
_cell.length_c   1.000
_cell.angle_alpha   90.00
_cell.angle_beta   90.00
_cell.angle_gamma   90.00
#
_symmetry.space_group_name_H-M   'P 1'
#
loop_
_entity.id
_entity.type
_entity.pdbx_description
1 polymer ?
#
loop_
_entity_poly.entity_id
_entity_poly.type
_entity_poly.pdbx_seq_one_letter_code
_entity_poly.pdbx_strand_id
1 'polypeptide(L)'
;RLGGKPNFENKTVLDFGCGHGALSVEIAESGAKKVLGIDLEEENIEFAKENLEKNFSSLLKKLEFKKLDILNQEVLSKFDYIVSKDTFEHTVKLDKVLFKMHQILNTNGRVFIGFGPLYNFYNGDHGRTGAMLPWFHLIIPEKTLIKRLNKKREKKINSIEELGLSKYSYKQYLNFFH
;
A
#
# COMPACT_ATOMS: atom_id res chain seq x y z
N ARG A 1 -0.95 -19.85 5.46
CA ARG A 1 -2.09 -18.98 5.82
C ARG A 1 -1.75 -18.26 7.11
N LEU A 2 -1.94 -16.94 7.16
CA LEU A 2 -1.55 -16.05 8.25
C LEU A 2 -2.50 -16.16 9.46
N GLY A 3 -2.63 -17.33 10.08
CA GLY A 3 -3.31 -17.47 11.39
C GLY A 3 -4.75 -16.94 11.51
N GLY A 4 -5.43 -16.62 10.40
CA GLY A 4 -6.78 -16.07 10.41
C GLY A 4 -6.82 -14.52 10.36
N LYS A 5 -8.04 -13.98 10.37
CA LYS A 5 -8.28 -12.52 10.42
C LYS A 5 -7.91 -12.00 11.82
N PRO A 6 -7.16 -10.89 11.92
CA PRO A 6 -6.90 -10.26 13.21
C PRO A 6 -8.19 -9.81 13.90
N ASN A 7 -8.20 -9.85 15.24
CA ASN A 7 -9.31 -9.27 16.00
C ASN A 7 -9.11 -7.76 16.09
N PHE A 8 -10.01 -7.00 15.44
CA PHE A 8 -9.98 -5.54 15.42
C PHE A 8 -10.83 -4.89 16.52
N GLU A 9 -11.55 -5.67 17.31
CA GLU A 9 -12.45 -5.14 18.36
C GLU A 9 -11.72 -4.15 19.29
N ASN A 10 -12.27 -2.94 19.40
CA ASN A 10 -11.73 -1.84 20.20
C ASN A 10 -10.29 -1.38 19.84
N LYS A 11 -9.78 -1.70 18.65
CA LYS A 11 -8.44 -1.33 18.20
C LYS A 11 -8.45 -0.03 17.39
N THR A 12 -7.37 0.75 17.54
CA THR A 12 -7.03 1.83 16.62
C THR A 12 -6.18 1.28 15.49
N VAL A 13 -6.59 1.49 14.24
CA VAL A 13 -5.99 0.84 13.07
C VAL A 13 -5.62 1.87 12.01
N LEU A 14 -4.40 1.75 11.47
CA LEU A 14 -3.96 2.42 10.25
C LEU A 14 -4.04 1.42 9.10
N ASP A 15 -4.75 1.76 8.03
CA ASP A 15 -4.73 1.06 6.75
C ASP A 15 -3.79 1.82 5.80
N PHE A 16 -2.60 1.25 5.60
CA PHE A 16 -1.53 1.85 4.80
C PHE A 16 -1.63 1.42 3.34
N GLY A 17 -1.86 2.38 2.44
CA GLY A 17 -2.17 2.12 1.04
C GLY A 17 -3.59 1.61 0.89
N CYS A 18 -4.55 2.33 1.47
CA CYS A 18 -5.95 1.88 1.57
C CYS A 18 -6.70 1.84 0.23
N GLY A 19 -6.14 2.43 -0.84
CA GLY A 19 -6.79 2.54 -2.14
C GLY A 19 -8.20 3.12 -1.99
N HIS A 20 -9.19 2.45 -2.58
CA HIS A 20 -10.60 2.84 -2.53
C HIS A 20 -11.30 2.56 -1.18
N GLY A 21 -10.57 2.16 -0.14
CA GLY A 21 -11.06 2.06 1.22
C GLY A 21 -11.82 0.78 1.61
N ALA A 22 -11.89 -0.24 0.75
CA ALA A 22 -12.66 -1.45 1.02
C ALA A 22 -12.20 -2.19 2.28
N LEU A 23 -10.88 -2.35 2.48
CA LEU A 23 -10.33 -2.99 3.67
C LEU A 23 -10.56 -2.13 4.92
N SER A 24 -10.43 -0.81 4.82
CA SER A 24 -10.71 0.13 5.93
C SER A 24 -12.15 0.03 6.42
N VAL A 25 -13.12 -0.10 5.49
CA VAL A 25 -14.54 -0.31 5.80
C VAL A 25 -14.74 -1.63 6.54
N GLU A 26 -14.19 -2.73 6.00
CA GLU A 26 -14.27 -4.06 6.63
C GLU A 26 -13.68 -4.07 8.06
N ILE A 27 -12.55 -3.39 8.28
CA ILE A 27 -11.93 -3.24 9.60
C ILE A 27 -12.86 -2.46 10.54
N ALA A 28 -13.43 -1.35 10.08
CA ALA A 28 -14.34 -0.54 10.87
C ALA A 28 -15.62 -1.32 11.24
N GLU A 29 -16.20 -2.07 10.31
CA GLU A 29 -17.36 -2.96 10.57
C GLU A 29 -17.03 -4.08 11.56
N SER A 30 -15.78 -4.54 11.57
CA SER A 30 -15.30 -5.58 12.48
C SER A 30 -15.05 -5.10 13.93
N GLY A 31 -15.60 -3.94 14.31
CA GLY A 31 -15.55 -3.46 15.70
C GLY A 31 -14.35 -2.58 16.04
N ALA A 32 -13.56 -2.14 15.07
CA ALA A 32 -12.46 -1.22 15.34
C ALA A 32 -12.96 0.06 16.01
N LYS A 33 -12.19 0.55 16.99
CA LYS A 33 -12.47 1.81 17.71
C LYS A 33 -12.30 3.02 16.78
N LYS A 34 -11.22 3.01 15.99
CA LYS A 34 -10.92 4.05 15.02
C LYS A 34 -10.08 3.47 13.88
N VAL A 35 -10.37 3.87 12.66
CA VAL A 35 -9.60 3.49 11.47
C VAL A 35 -9.20 4.74 10.71
N LEU A 36 -7.93 4.81 10.33
CA LEU A 36 -7.40 5.81 9.42
C LEU A 36 -6.90 5.10 8.16
N GLY A 37 -7.53 5.32 7.03
CA GLY A 37 -7.02 4.90 5.72
C GLY A 37 -6.16 5.99 5.11
N ILE A 38 -4.95 5.64 4.67
CA ILE A 38 -4.07 6.58 3.96
C ILE A 38 -3.64 6.01 2.62
N ASP A 39 -3.57 6.88 1.61
CA ASP A 39 -3.07 6.56 0.27
C ASP A 39 -2.36 7.78 -0.32
N LEU A 40 -1.51 7.59 -1.33
CA LEU A 40 -0.82 8.66 -2.06
C LEU A 40 -1.68 9.26 -3.17
N GLU A 41 -2.60 8.46 -3.73
CA GLU A 41 -3.43 8.85 -4.86
C GLU A 41 -4.69 9.57 -4.39
N GLU A 42 -4.83 10.85 -4.80
CA GLU A 42 -5.99 11.69 -4.46
C GLU A 42 -7.31 11.07 -4.90
N GLU A 43 -7.35 10.56 -6.13
CA GLU A 43 -8.56 9.96 -6.72
C GLU A 43 -9.08 8.77 -5.89
N ASN A 44 -8.17 7.96 -5.35
CA ASN A 44 -8.53 6.86 -4.45
C ASN A 44 -9.18 7.37 -3.17
N ILE A 45 -8.59 8.40 -2.57
CA ILE A 45 -9.07 8.98 -1.32
C ILE A 45 -10.42 9.69 -1.51
N GLU A 46 -10.59 10.42 -2.61
CA GLU A 46 -11.88 11.06 -2.94
C GLU A 46 -12.97 10.01 -3.10
N PHE A 47 -12.70 8.96 -3.89
CA PHE A 47 -13.65 7.84 -4.04
C PHE A 47 -13.98 7.19 -2.69
N ALA A 48 -12.96 6.91 -1.85
CA ALA A 48 -13.16 6.28 -0.54
C ALA A 48 -14.04 7.14 0.38
N LYS A 49 -13.84 8.47 0.39
CA LYS A 49 -14.67 9.42 1.15
C LYS A 49 -16.11 9.45 0.66
N GLU A 50 -16.30 9.60 -0.65
CA GLU A 50 -17.65 9.60 -1.24
C GLU A 50 -18.40 8.29 -0.96
N ASN A 51 -17.72 7.15 -1.10
CA ASN A 51 -18.29 5.85 -0.81
C ASN A 51 -18.67 5.70 0.68
N LEU A 52 -17.79 6.18 1.59
CA LEU A 52 -18.07 6.20 3.02
C LEU A 52 -19.31 7.01 3.35
N GLU A 53 -19.44 8.22 2.80
CA GLU A 53 -20.60 9.09 3.04
C GLU A 53 -21.90 8.52 2.49
N LYS A 54 -21.85 7.97 1.26
CA LYS A 54 -23.05 7.47 0.57
C LYS A 54 -23.53 6.12 1.11
N ASN A 55 -22.62 5.19 1.35
CA ASN A 55 -22.96 3.79 1.57
C ASN A 55 -22.66 3.29 3.00
N PHE A 56 -21.81 4.00 3.75
CA PHE A 56 -21.33 3.58 5.07
C PHE A 56 -21.37 4.72 6.10
N SER A 57 -22.36 5.59 6.02
CA SER A 57 -22.48 6.79 6.86
C SER A 57 -22.45 6.52 8.36
N SER A 58 -22.86 5.35 8.81
CA SER A 58 -22.77 4.90 10.21
C SER A 58 -21.32 4.80 10.72
N LEU A 59 -20.35 4.68 9.82
CA LEU A 59 -18.93 4.55 10.14
C LEU A 59 -18.18 5.91 10.21
N LEU A 60 -18.80 7.01 9.79
CA LEU A 60 -18.19 8.36 9.73
C LEU A 60 -17.51 8.80 11.03
N LYS A 61 -18.02 8.35 12.18
CA LYS A 61 -17.45 8.72 13.49
C LYS A 61 -16.14 7.99 13.81
N LYS A 62 -15.87 6.87 13.13
CA LYS A 62 -14.73 6.01 13.44
C LYS A 62 -13.80 5.70 12.26
N LEU A 63 -14.21 6.00 11.01
CA LEU A 63 -13.41 5.79 9.81
C LEU A 63 -13.13 7.12 9.11
N GLU A 64 -11.87 7.39 8.83
CA GLU A 64 -11.40 8.58 8.14
C GLU A 64 -10.41 8.19 7.03
N PHE A 65 -10.46 8.91 5.90
CA PHE A 65 -9.52 8.74 4.78
C PHE A 65 -8.70 10.01 4.55
N LYS A 66 -7.39 9.86 4.37
CA LYS A 66 -6.46 10.97 4.11
C LYS A 66 -5.49 10.64 2.99
N LYS A 67 -5.29 11.59 2.07
CA LYS A 67 -4.10 11.59 1.25
C LYS A 67 -2.91 11.94 2.12
N LEU A 68 -1.97 11.01 2.27
CA LEU A 68 -0.83 11.19 3.16
C LEU A 68 0.37 10.34 2.73
N ASP A 69 1.52 11.00 2.58
CA ASP A 69 2.81 10.34 2.46
C ASP A 69 3.47 10.26 3.84
N ILE A 70 3.53 9.05 4.40
CA ILE A 70 4.09 8.79 5.74
C ILE A 70 5.58 9.20 5.86
N LEU A 71 6.31 9.30 4.74
CA LEU A 71 7.72 9.72 4.73
C LEU A 71 7.88 11.23 4.83
N ASN A 72 6.93 11.99 4.29
CA ASN A 72 7.01 13.44 4.15
C ASN A 72 6.05 14.20 5.07
N GLN A 73 5.10 13.51 5.67
CA GLN A 73 4.08 14.10 6.54
C GLN A 73 4.07 13.41 7.90
N GLU A 74 3.75 14.16 8.93
CA GLU A 74 3.70 13.62 10.29
C GLU A 74 2.34 12.98 10.59
N VAL A 75 2.39 11.76 11.12
CA VAL A 75 1.22 11.05 11.65
C VAL A 75 1.26 11.16 13.17
N LEU A 76 0.47 12.09 13.73
CA LEU A 76 0.46 12.37 15.16
C LEU A 76 -0.21 11.27 16.00
N SER A 77 -1.06 10.45 15.38
CA SER A 77 -1.78 9.37 16.08
C SER A 77 -0.90 8.14 16.25
N LYS A 78 -1.15 7.39 17.32
CA LYS A 78 -0.60 6.05 17.55
C LYS A 78 -1.67 4.99 17.27
N PHE A 79 -1.22 3.81 16.81
CA PHE A 79 -2.09 2.72 16.37
C PHE A 79 -1.76 1.43 17.10
N ASP A 80 -2.79 0.65 17.43
CA ASP A 80 -2.63 -0.72 17.92
C ASP A 80 -2.23 -1.64 16.78
N TYR A 81 -2.80 -1.42 15.60
CA TYR A 81 -2.48 -2.19 14.40
C TYR A 81 -2.22 -1.29 13.21
N ILE A 82 -1.28 -1.71 12.37
CA ILE A 82 -1.11 -1.20 11.02
C ILE A 82 -1.39 -2.37 10.08
N VAL A 83 -2.27 -2.15 9.12
CA VAL A 83 -2.61 -3.15 8.10
C VAL A 83 -2.18 -2.61 6.75
N SER A 84 -1.65 -3.45 5.89
CA SER A 84 -1.33 -3.08 4.51
C SER A 84 -1.57 -4.27 3.60
N LYS A 85 -2.31 -4.06 2.53
CA LYS A 85 -2.62 -5.08 1.54
C LYS A 85 -2.30 -4.57 0.13
N ASP A 86 -1.56 -5.38 -0.63
CA ASP A 86 -1.21 -5.11 -2.04
C ASP A 86 -0.55 -3.73 -2.26
N THR A 87 0.35 -3.32 -1.32
CA THR A 87 1.00 -2.00 -1.32
C THR A 87 2.52 -2.09 -1.24
N PHE A 88 3.06 -3.05 -0.49
CA PHE A 88 4.50 -3.10 -0.22
C PHE A 88 5.34 -3.40 -1.46
N GLU A 89 4.81 -4.14 -2.44
CA GLU A 89 5.42 -4.37 -3.75
C GLU A 89 5.56 -3.09 -4.58
N HIS A 90 4.82 -2.06 -4.22
CA HIS A 90 4.85 -0.73 -4.82
C HIS A 90 5.62 0.31 -4.00
N THR A 91 5.97 -0.04 -2.76
CA THR A 91 6.58 0.89 -1.82
C THR A 91 8.09 1.00 -2.05
N VAL A 92 8.54 2.17 -2.48
CA VAL A 92 9.96 2.53 -2.57
C VAL A 92 10.44 3.02 -1.20
N LYS A 93 11.72 2.76 -0.82
CA LYS A 93 12.31 3.11 0.49
C LYS A 93 11.57 2.43 1.65
N LEU A 94 11.31 1.14 1.49
CA LEU A 94 10.53 0.34 2.44
C LEU A 94 11.12 0.34 3.86
N ASP A 95 12.44 0.38 3.99
CA ASP A 95 13.16 0.55 5.26
C ASP A 95 12.68 1.78 6.05
N LYS A 96 12.57 2.93 5.37
CA LYS A 96 12.10 4.18 5.97
C LYS A 96 10.62 4.12 6.33
N VAL A 97 9.81 3.49 5.48
CA VAL A 97 8.37 3.30 5.75
C VAL A 97 8.18 2.44 7.00
N LEU A 98 8.88 1.31 7.11
CA LEU A 98 8.84 0.43 8.27
C LEU A 98 9.31 1.15 9.55
N PHE A 99 10.37 1.94 9.47
CA PHE A 99 10.81 2.76 10.59
C PHE A 99 9.72 3.75 11.05
N LYS A 100 9.06 4.43 10.11
CA LYS A 100 7.93 5.32 10.43
C LYS A 100 6.75 4.55 11.02
N MET A 101 6.40 3.40 10.48
CA MET A 101 5.36 2.53 11.05
C MET A 101 5.68 2.14 12.49
N HIS A 102 6.92 1.77 12.77
CA HIS A 102 7.36 1.47 14.14
C HIS A 102 7.18 2.68 15.08
N GLN A 103 7.50 3.89 14.61
CA GLN A 103 7.35 5.11 15.41
C GLN A 103 5.90 5.41 15.78
N ILE A 104 4.92 5.04 14.95
CA ILE A 104 3.49 5.32 15.17
C ILE A 104 2.71 4.13 15.76
N LEU A 105 3.37 3.02 16.04
CA LEU A 105 2.76 1.91 16.77
C LEU A 105 2.69 2.20 18.27
N ASN A 106 1.61 1.74 18.89
CA ASN A 106 1.51 1.63 20.36
C ASN A 106 2.45 0.53 20.88
N THR A 107 2.74 0.54 22.17
CA THR A 107 3.41 -0.58 22.85
C THR A 107 2.62 -1.87 22.61
N ASN A 108 3.29 -2.93 22.17
CA ASN A 108 2.68 -4.20 21.72
C ASN A 108 1.80 -4.10 20.47
N GLY A 109 1.88 -2.99 19.73
CA GLY A 109 1.24 -2.84 18.43
C GLY A 109 1.79 -3.85 17.41
N ARG A 110 0.99 -4.17 16.38
CA ARG A 110 1.34 -5.16 15.36
C ARG A 110 1.14 -4.61 13.96
N VAL A 111 1.98 -5.09 13.03
CA VAL A 111 1.82 -4.81 11.61
C VAL A 111 1.38 -6.09 10.90
N PHE A 112 0.33 -6.02 10.10
CA PHE A 112 -0.18 -7.10 9.28
C PHE A 112 -0.03 -6.72 7.82
N ILE A 113 0.73 -7.52 7.07
CA ILE A 113 1.11 -7.19 5.70
C ILE A 113 0.79 -8.36 4.80
N GLY A 114 0.07 -8.09 3.72
CA GLY A 114 -0.15 -9.00 2.61
C GLY A 114 0.14 -8.29 1.29
N PHE A 115 1.03 -8.82 0.48
CA PHE A 115 1.41 -8.19 -0.78
C PHE A 115 1.94 -9.19 -1.81
N GLY A 116 1.93 -8.80 -3.08
CA GLY A 116 2.44 -9.56 -4.20
C GLY A 116 1.57 -9.45 -5.46
N PRO A 117 2.07 -9.96 -6.58
CA PRO A 117 3.33 -10.67 -6.77
C PRO A 117 4.55 -9.72 -6.68
N LEU A 118 5.70 -10.26 -6.26
CA LEU A 118 6.96 -9.51 -6.29
C LEU A 118 7.43 -9.26 -7.73
N TYR A 119 8.22 -8.20 -7.95
CA TYR A 119 8.71 -7.81 -9.27
C TYR A 119 9.36 -8.97 -10.06
N ASN A 120 10.09 -9.86 -9.38
CA ASN A 120 10.75 -11.00 -10.01
C ASN A 120 9.83 -12.18 -10.34
N PHE A 121 8.52 -12.07 -10.07
CA PHE A 121 7.55 -13.10 -10.43
C PHE A 121 7.09 -12.94 -11.88
N TYR A 122 6.44 -13.95 -12.47
CA TYR A 122 6.10 -13.99 -13.89
C TYR A 122 5.27 -12.78 -14.37
N ASN A 123 4.44 -12.20 -13.52
CA ASN A 123 3.63 -11.01 -13.76
C ASN A 123 3.92 -9.89 -12.74
N GLY A 124 5.13 -9.85 -12.19
CA GLY A 124 5.52 -8.91 -11.12
C GLY A 124 5.63 -7.46 -11.56
N ASP A 125 5.48 -7.18 -12.85
CA ASP A 125 5.32 -5.82 -13.38
C ASP A 125 3.88 -5.28 -13.26
N HIS A 126 2.94 -6.10 -12.81
CA HIS A 126 1.51 -5.77 -12.67
C HIS A 126 0.91 -5.17 -13.95
N GLY A 127 1.42 -5.56 -15.14
CA GLY A 127 1.03 -5.03 -16.44
C GLY A 127 1.52 -3.60 -16.73
N ARG A 128 2.23 -2.96 -15.79
CA ARG A 128 2.66 -1.56 -15.90
C ARG A 128 3.73 -1.33 -16.95
N THR A 129 4.50 -2.37 -17.31
CA THR A 129 5.51 -2.30 -18.39
C THR A 129 4.93 -2.58 -19.78
N GLY A 130 3.65 -3.01 -19.85
CA GLY A 130 3.02 -3.47 -21.09
C GLY A 130 3.65 -4.75 -21.62
N ALA A 131 4.29 -5.53 -20.78
CA ALA A 131 4.80 -6.85 -21.12
C ALA A 131 3.62 -7.82 -21.26
N MET A 132 3.50 -8.46 -22.45
CA MET A 132 2.39 -9.38 -22.74
C MET A 132 2.71 -10.84 -22.37
N LEU A 133 3.99 -11.16 -22.14
CA LEU A 133 4.46 -12.50 -21.83
C LEU A 133 5.00 -12.58 -20.40
N PRO A 134 4.85 -13.74 -19.74
CA PRO A 134 5.43 -14.00 -18.44
C PRO A 134 6.93 -13.68 -18.41
N TRP A 135 7.42 -13.05 -17.33
CA TRP A 135 8.82 -12.63 -17.12
C TRP A 135 9.40 -11.67 -18.17
N PHE A 136 8.60 -11.22 -19.13
CA PHE A 136 9.10 -10.40 -20.25
C PHE A 136 9.75 -9.09 -19.76
N HIS A 137 9.22 -8.50 -18.68
CA HIS A 137 9.77 -7.32 -18.01
C HIS A 137 11.16 -7.54 -17.40
N LEU A 138 11.57 -8.80 -17.17
CA LEU A 138 12.92 -9.15 -16.67
C LEU A 138 13.91 -9.45 -17.80
N ILE A 139 13.40 -9.90 -18.96
CA ILE A 139 14.22 -10.30 -20.11
C ILE A 139 14.64 -9.07 -20.92
N ILE A 140 13.76 -8.08 -21.05
CA ILE A 140 14.04 -6.85 -21.79
C ILE A 140 14.88 -5.89 -20.93
N PRO A 141 15.99 -5.35 -21.47
CA PRO A 141 16.75 -4.32 -20.77
C PRO A 141 15.86 -3.13 -20.36
N GLU A 142 15.97 -2.68 -19.13
CA GLU A 142 15.12 -1.61 -18.57
C GLU A 142 15.09 -0.34 -19.43
N LYS A 143 16.25 0.07 -19.96
CA LYS A 143 16.35 1.21 -20.88
C LYS A 143 15.43 1.06 -22.11
N THR A 144 15.30 -0.16 -22.62
CA THR A 144 14.45 -0.48 -23.78
C THR A 144 12.97 -0.40 -23.39
N LEU A 145 12.60 -0.95 -22.23
CA LEU A 145 11.24 -0.82 -21.67
C LEU A 145 10.85 0.65 -21.48
N ILE A 146 11.70 1.43 -20.82
CA ILE A 146 11.48 2.86 -20.59
C ILE A 146 11.30 3.61 -21.92
N LYS A 147 12.18 3.37 -22.91
CA LYS A 147 12.08 3.99 -24.24
C LYS A 147 10.74 3.65 -24.92
N ARG A 148 10.28 2.39 -24.82
CA ARG A 148 9.00 1.94 -25.37
C ARG A 148 7.82 2.59 -24.66
N LEU A 149 7.82 2.61 -23.34
CA LEU A 149 6.76 3.21 -22.52
C LEU A 149 6.64 4.72 -22.79
N ASN A 150 7.77 5.40 -22.87
CA ASN A 150 7.84 6.86 -23.10
C ASN A 150 7.33 7.31 -24.46
N LYS A 151 7.20 6.39 -25.45
CA LYS A 151 6.58 6.73 -26.75
C LYS A 151 5.09 7.09 -26.62
N LYS A 152 4.38 6.50 -25.63
CA LYS A 152 2.93 6.63 -25.45
C LYS A 152 2.53 7.46 -24.23
N ARG A 153 3.49 7.95 -23.43
CA ARG A 153 3.24 8.69 -22.19
C ARG A 153 3.45 10.19 -22.40
N GLU A 154 2.55 11.00 -21.87
CA GLU A 154 2.73 12.44 -21.76
C GLU A 154 3.85 12.78 -20.80
N LYS A 155 3.76 12.26 -19.56
CA LYS A 155 4.82 12.38 -18.55
C LYS A 155 5.83 11.25 -18.74
N LYS A 156 7.06 11.62 -19.13
CA LYS A 156 8.17 10.67 -19.32
C LYS A 156 8.68 10.18 -17.97
N ILE A 157 9.14 8.91 -17.97
CA ILE A 157 9.76 8.26 -16.81
C ILE A 157 11.24 7.96 -17.13
N ASN A 158 12.05 7.90 -16.09
CA ASN A 158 13.48 7.61 -16.17
C ASN A 158 13.84 6.23 -15.58
N SER A 159 12.95 5.69 -14.73
CA SER A 159 13.14 4.38 -14.11
C SER A 159 11.80 3.63 -14.00
N ILE A 160 11.89 2.32 -13.79
CA ILE A 160 10.71 1.47 -13.57
C ILE A 160 10.08 1.74 -12.20
N GLU A 161 10.86 2.19 -11.22
CA GLU A 161 10.36 2.59 -9.91
C GLU A 161 9.37 3.76 -9.99
N GLU A 162 9.50 4.64 -10.98
CA GLU A 162 8.52 5.71 -11.23
C GLU A 162 7.14 5.19 -11.69
N LEU A 163 7.06 3.91 -12.07
CA LEU A 163 5.79 3.21 -12.26
C LEU A 163 5.21 2.66 -10.96
N GLY A 164 5.86 2.89 -9.82
CA GLY A 164 5.48 2.31 -8.54
C GLY A 164 5.81 0.82 -8.47
N LEU A 165 6.96 0.39 -8.98
CA LEU A 165 7.47 -0.98 -8.90
C LEU A 165 8.77 -0.98 -8.12
N SER A 166 8.77 -1.52 -6.90
CA SER A 166 9.91 -1.42 -5.97
C SER A 166 11.13 -2.24 -6.39
N LYS A 167 10.94 -3.26 -7.22
CA LYS A 167 11.96 -4.20 -7.70
C LYS A 167 12.72 -4.97 -6.60
N TYR A 168 12.30 -4.89 -5.35
CA TYR A 168 12.93 -5.68 -4.29
C TYR A 168 12.80 -7.18 -4.54
N SER A 169 13.88 -7.90 -4.34
CA SER A 169 13.89 -9.35 -4.34
C SER A 169 13.29 -9.91 -3.05
N TYR A 170 12.88 -11.17 -3.07
CA TYR A 170 12.41 -11.89 -1.88
C TYR A 170 13.40 -11.81 -0.71
N LYS A 171 14.70 -11.95 -0.98
CA LYS A 171 15.75 -11.85 0.03
C LYS A 171 15.82 -10.44 0.66
N GLN A 172 15.62 -9.37 -0.14
CA GLN A 172 15.59 -8.01 0.40
C GLN A 172 14.36 -7.81 1.29
N TYR A 173 13.19 -8.32 0.90
CA TYR A 173 12.02 -8.29 1.79
C TYR A 173 12.26 -9.03 3.10
N LEU A 174 12.85 -10.22 3.07
CA LEU A 174 13.21 -10.92 4.31
C LEU A 174 14.11 -10.07 5.22
N ASN A 175 15.12 -9.39 4.64
CA ASN A 175 16.01 -8.53 5.41
C ASN A 175 15.31 -7.29 6.02
N PHE A 176 14.22 -6.80 5.42
CA PHE A 176 13.44 -5.70 5.98
C PHE A 176 12.59 -6.12 7.19
N PHE A 177 12.24 -7.39 7.30
CA PHE A 177 11.37 -7.92 8.35
C PHE A 177 12.13 -8.65 9.48
N HIS A 178 13.45 -8.75 9.38
CA HIS A 178 14.36 -9.28 10.40
C HIS A 178 15.21 -8.19 11.03
#